data_f1d1498d25b0fd6318465abd2c9f07d0
#
_entry.id   f1d1498d25b0fd6318465abd2c9f07d0
#
_cell.length_a   1.000
_cell.length_b   1.000
_cell.length_c   1.000
_cell.angle_alpha   90.00
_cell.angle_beta   90.00
_cell.angle_gamma   90.00
#
_symmetry.space_group_name_H-M   'P 1'
#
loop_
_entity.id
_entity.type
_entity.pdbx_description
1 polymer ?
#
loop_
_entity_poly.entity_id
_entity_poly.type
_entity_poly.pdbx_seq_one_letter_code
_entity_poly.pdbx_strand_id
1 'polypeptide(L)'
;MARRQGSDTTPQIAQPGSIGYHEVLQRGYRWKVPSRFNMAEVCMRRWARDVQVSRMPAVLACAPEQEDRSHTYGELFEQACRLSNVLQALGVQRGDRVAIVMPQRFETAVAYMAVLQMGAVGMPLSQLFGPDALEYRLHDSEAVVALCDASTLAAVQSVSASCPDQH
;
A
#
# COMPACT_ATOMS: atom_id res chain seq x y z
N MET A 1 -26.05 -45.94 2.05
CA MET A 1 -25.24 -45.10 1.12
C MET A 1 -26.12 -43.95 0.65
N ALA A 2 -25.99 -42.79 1.28
CA ALA A 2 -26.74 -41.58 0.93
C ALA A 2 -25.81 -40.65 0.12
N ARG A 3 -26.12 -40.39 -1.15
CA ARG A 3 -25.45 -39.41 -2.00
C ARG A 3 -25.82 -38.02 -1.53
N ARG A 4 -24.83 -37.25 -1.08
CA ARG A 4 -24.96 -35.81 -0.90
C ARG A 4 -25.00 -35.15 -2.28
N GLN A 5 -26.14 -34.54 -2.63
CA GLN A 5 -26.28 -33.64 -3.76
C GLN A 5 -25.57 -32.32 -3.38
N GLY A 6 -24.48 -32.03 -4.05
CA GLY A 6 -23.86 -30.72 -3.99
C GLY A 6 -24.72 -29.72 -4.76
N SER A 7 -25.17 -28.66 -4.09
CA SER A 7 -25.84 -27.55 -4.75
C SER A 7 -24.79 -26.75 -5.52
N ASP A 8 -24.78 -26.93 -6.83
CA ASP A 8 -24.01 -26.15 -7.78
C ASP A 8 -24.64 -24.75 -7.87
N THR A 9 -24.06 -23.77 -7.14
CA THR A 9 -24.47 -22.38 -7.18
C THR A 9 -23.51 -21.61 -8.09
N THR A 10 -23.48 -21.97 -9.37
CA THR A 10 -22.87 -21.13 -10.40
C THR A 10 -23.72 -19.87 -10.58
N PRO A 11 -23.20 -18.65 -10.43
CA PRO A 11 -23.97 -17.43 -10.66
C PRO A 11 -24.42 -17.38 -12.11
N GLN A 12 -25.72 -17.39 -12.37
CA GLN A 12 -26.26 -17.17 -13.71
C GLN A 12 -25.88 -15.76 -14.17
N ILE A 13 -25.16 -15.67 -15.28
CA ILE A 13 -24.87 -14.41 -15.94
C ILE A 13 -26.19 -13.86 -16.49
N ALA A 14 -26.63 -12.71 -15.97
CA ALA A 14 -27.86 -12.05 -16.37
C ALA A 14 -27.82 -11.65 -17.86
N GLN A 15 -28.88 -11.95 -18.60
CA GLN A 15 -29.02 -11.59 -20.02
C GLN A 15 -29.29 -10.08 -20.17
N PRO A 16 -28.90 -9.44 -21.32
CA PRO A 16 -29.18 -8.04 -21.60
C PRO A 16 -30.68 -7.76 -21.62
N GLY A 17 -31.16 -6.93 -20.70
CA GLY A 17 -32.58 -6.57 -20.54
C GLY A 17 -33.18 -6.87 -19.16
N SER A 18 -32.52 -7.64 -18.31
CA SER A 18 -32.86 -7.78 -16.88
C SER A 18 -32.38 -6.57 -16.10
N ILE A 19 -33.04 -6.26 -14.98
CA ILE A 19 -32.58 -5.29 -13.96
C ILE A 19 -31.06 -5.40 -13.86
N GLY A 20 -30.37 -4.31 -14.14
CA GLY A 20 -28.95 -4.34 -14.40
C GLY A 20 -28.19 -5.09 -13.29
N TYR A 21 -27.29 -6.01 -13.65
CA TYR A 21 -26.44 -6.77 -12.73
C TYR A 21 -25.81 -5.87 -11.66
N HIS A 22 -25.46 -4.65 -12.03
CA HIS A 22 -25.00 -3.58 -11.14
C HIS A 22 -26.02 -3.22 -10.07
N GLU A 23 -27.30 -3.07 -10.43
CA GLU A 23 -28.38 -2.71 -9.49
C GLU A 23 -28.67 -3.82 -8.49
N VAL A 24 -28.61 -5.08 -8.93
CA VAL A 24 -28.73 -6.26 -8.04
C VAL A 24 -27.57 -6.31 -7.05
N LEU A 25 -26.35 -6.08 -7.52
CA LEU A 25 -25.16 -6.05 -6.66
C LEU A 25 -25.23 -4.90 -5.64
N GLN A 26 -25.59 -3.68 -6.09
CA GLN A 26 -25.72 -2.53 -5.19
C GLN A 26 -26.78 -2.75 -4.10
N ARG A 27 -27.95 -3.27 -4.45
CA ARG A 27 -29.03 -3.52 -3.48
C ARG A 27 -28.74 -4.64 -2.50
N GLY A 28 -28.03 -5.67 -2.94
CA GLY A 28 -27.70 -6.86 -2.14
C GLY A 28 -26.41 -6.74 -1.33
N TYR A 29 -25.51 -5.82 -1.69
CA TYR A 29 -24.22 -5.71 -1.05
C TYR A 29 -24.26 -4.82 0.21
N ARG A 30 -23.70 -5.34 1.29
CA ARG A 30 -23.48 -4.61 2.54
C ARG A 30 -22.01 -4.72 2.92
N TRP A 31 -21.35 -3.58 3.12
CA TRP A 31 -19.99 -3.54 3.61
C TRP A 31 -19.91 -4.14 5.02
N LYS A 32 -19.10 -5.17 5.19
CA LYS A 32 -18.76 -5.72 6.51
C LYS A 32 -17.40 -5.14 6.92
N VAL A 33 -17.44 -3.95 7.48
CA VAL A 33 -16.22 -3.27 7.93
C VAL A 33 -15.88 -3.77 9.33
N PRO A 34 -14.72 -4.42 9.54
CA PRO A 34 -14.30 -4.85 10.87
C PRO A 34 -13.98 -3.62 11.73
N SER A 35 -14.23 -3.72 13.04
CA SER A 35 -13.94 -2.64 14.00
C SER A 35 -12.44 -2.33 14.14
N ARG A 36 -11.60 -3.31 13.80
CA ARG A 36 -10.14 -3.17 13.74
C ARG A 36 -9.63 -3.78 12.44
N PHE A 37 -8.88 -2.99 11.70
CA PHE A 37 -8.31 -3.41 10.42
C PHE A 37 -6.94 -2.78 10.24
N ASN A 38 -5.97 -3.56 9.79
CA ASN A 38 -4.66 -3.07 9.37
C ASN A 38 -4.36 -3.64 7.99
N MET A 39 -4.17 -2.77 7.00
CA MET A 39 -3.94 -3.15 5.61
C MET A 39 -2.67 -3.99 5.45
N ALA A 40 -1.59 -3.66 6.15
CA ALA A 40 -0.35 -4.43 6.07
C ALA A 40 -0.50 -5.85 6.65
N GLU A 41 -1.36 -6.05 7.67
CA GLU A 41 -1.68 -7.40 8.17
C GLU A 41 -2.32 -8.25 7.08
N VAL A 42 -3.30 -7.68 6.35
CA VAL A 42 -4.05 -8.41 5.32
C VAL A 42 -3.24 -8.60 4.04
N CYS A 43 -2.47 -7.58 3.63
CA CYS A 43 -1.75 -7.60 2.36
C CYS A 43 -0.38 -8.27 2.44
N MET A 44 0.25 -8.31 3.62
CA MET A 44 1.63 -8.76 3.77
C MET A 44 1.82 -9.73 4.95
N ARG A 45 1.57 -9.28 6.20
CA ARG A 45 2.03 -10.00 7.41
C ARG A 45 1.45 -11.41 7.54
N ARG A 46 0.18 -11.59 7.28
CA ARG A 46 -0.46 -12.92 7.33
C ARG A 46 0.16 -13.91 6.37
N TRP A 47 0.59 -13.44 5.19
CA TRP A 47 1.23 -14.26 4.17
C TRP A 47 2.69 -14.55 4.50
N ALA A 48 3.41 -13.57 5.04
CA ALA A 48 4.79 -13.74 5.46
C ALA A 48 4.96 -14.71 6.65
N ARG A 49 3.91 -14.93 7.46
CA ARG A 49 3.92 -15.90 8.57
C ARG A 49 3.73 -17.34 8.14
N ASP A 50 3.17 -17.57 6.99
CA ASP A 50 3.04 -18.90 6.41
C ASP A 50 4.35 -19.32 5.76
N VAL A 51 4.93 -20.45 6.20
CA VAL A 51 6.26 -20.91 5.75
C VAL A 51 6.33 -21.17 4.25
N GLN A 52 5.21 -21.60 3.64
CA GLN A 52 5.16 -21.86 2.20
C GLN A 52 4.90 -20.58 1.42
N VAL A 53 3.92 -19.79 1.85
CA VAL A 53 3.51 -18.57 1.17
C VAL A 53 4.55 -17.46 1.31
N SER A 54 5.32 -17.43 2.40
CA SER A 54 6.39 -16.44 2.61
C SER A 54 7.45 -16.45 1.50
N ARG A 55 7.62 -17.57 0.82
CA ARG A 55 8.56 -17.75 -0.30
C ARG A 55 7.94 -17.43 -1.68
N MET A 56 6.62 -17.19 -1.72
CA MET A 56 5.93 -16.85 -2.97
C MET A 56 6.16 -15.39 -3.34
N PRO A 57 6.10 -15.06 -4.64
CA PRO A 57 6.17 -13.67 -5.10
C PRO A 57 5.09 -12.79 -4.48
N ALA A 58 5.51 -11.67 -3.90
CA ALA A 58 4.64 -10.60 -3.42
C ALA A 58 4.67 -9.39 -4.35
N VAL A 59 5.84 -9.10 -4.93
CA VAL A 59 6.05 -7.98 -5.85
C VAL A 59 6.85 -8.46 -7.06
N LEU A 60 6.34 -8.19 -8.24
CA LEU A 60 7.05 -8.37 -9.51
C LEU A 60 7.49 -6.99 -9.98
N ALA A 61 8.79 -6.74 -10.00
CA ALA A 61 9.38 -5.50 -10.46
C ALA A 61 9.85 -5.67 -11.89
N CYS A 62 9.12 -5.07 -12.82
CA CYS A 62 9.43 -5.06 -14.25
C CYS A 62 9.84 -3.64 -14.64
N ALA A 63 11.01 -3.48 -15.24
CA ALA A 63 11.49 -2.22 -15.75
C ALA A 63 12.01 -2.38 -17.18
N PRO A 64 11.84 -1.36 -18.05
CA PRO A 64 12.42 -1.40 -19.39
C PRO A 64 13.93 -1.64 -19.30
N GLU A 65 14.44 -2.51 -20.16
CA GLU A 65 15.88 -2.82 -20.29
C GLU A 65 16.54 -3.45 -19.05
N GLN A 66 15.76 -3.92 -18.09
CA GLN A 66 16.25 -4.67 -16.92
C GLN A 66 15.58 -6.05 -16.85
N GLU A 67 16.27 -7.00 -16.23
CA GLU A 67 15.65 -8.28 -15.91
C GLU A 67 14.54 -8.12 -14.88
N ASP A 68 13.42 -8.80 -15.10
CA ASP A 68 12.32 -8.85 -14.15
C ASP A 68 12.79 -9.45 -12.82
N ARG A 69 12.47 -8.76 -11.73
CA ARG A 69 12.81 -9.21 -10.38
C ARG A 69 11.55 -9.57 -9.61
N SER A 70 11.64 -10.67 -8.91
CA SER A 70 10.58 -11.15 -8.03
C SER A 70 11.02 -11.00 -6.58
N HIS A 71 10.20 -10.35 -5.76
CA HIS A 71 10.40 -10.21 -4.33
C HIS A 71 9.31 -10.98 -3.58
N THR A 72 9.71 -11.76 -2.58
CA THR A 72 8.81 -12.62 -1.82
C THR A 72 8.06 -11.87 -0.71
N TYR A 73 6.99 -12.48 -0.18
CA TYR A 73 6.31 -11.96 1.00
C TYR A 73 7.23 -11.86 2.23
N GLY A 74 8.15 -12.82 2.38
CA GLY A 74 9.14 -12.79 3.46
C GLY A 74 10.08 -11.60 3.35
N GLU A 75 10.63 -11.33 2.16
CA GLU A 75 11.51 -10.18 1.90
C GLU A 75 10.76 -8.86 2.10
N LEU A 76 9.54 -8.75 1.56
CA LEU A 76 8.72 -7.55 1.73
C LEU A 76 8.47 -7.27 3.23
N PHE A 77 8.12 -8.30 3.99
CA PHE A 77 7.87 -8.17 5.43
C PHE A 77 9.14 -7.76 6.20
N GLU A 78 10.27 -8.40 5.92
CA GLU A 78 11.54 -8.08 6.58
C GLU A 78 11.95 -6.62 6.33
N GLN A 79 11.91 -6.18 5.07
CA GLN A 79 12.25 -4.80 4.71
C GLN A 79 11.26 -3.78 5.29
N ALA A 80 9.97 -4.09 5.27
CA ALA A 80 8.96 -3.24 5.90
C ALA A 80 9.17 -3.10 7.42
N CYS A 81 9.55 -4.19 8.11
CA CYS A 81 9.87 -4.12 9.53
C CYS A 81 11.10 -3.25 9.80
N ARG A 82 12.16 -3.38 8.99
CA ARG A 82 13.36 -2.54 9.11
C ARG A 82 13.02 -1.06 8.94
N LEU A 83 12.25 -0.72 7.90
CA LEU A 83 11.85 0.66 7.65
C LEU A 83 10.91 1.19 8.76
N SER A 84 10.00 0.38 9.27
CA SER A 84 9.14 0.78 10.41
C SER A 84 9.96 1.12 11.65
N ASN A 85 11.03 0.37 11.94
CA ASN A 85 11.91 0.66 13.05
C ASN A 85 12.64 2.00 12.86
N VAL A 86 13.06 2.32 11.64
CA VAL A 86 13.65 3.63 11.31
C VAL A 86 12.63 4.74 11.50
N LEU A 87 11.42 4.60 10.95
CA LEU A 87 10.37 5.59 11.11
C LEU A 87 10.00 5.81 12.58
N GLN A 88 9.95 4.74 13.37
CA GLN A 88 9.71 4.83 14.82
C GLN A 88 10.84 5.57 15.52
N ALA A 89 12.10 5.33 15.14
CA ALA A 89 13.26 6.04 15.70
C ALA A 89 13.25 7.54 15.33
N LEU A 90 12.66 7.92 14.19
CA LEU A 90 12.41 9.29 13.79
C LEU A 90 11.17 9.91 14.48
N GLY A 91 10.50 9.17 15.35
CA GLY A 91 9.37 9.68 16.14
C GLY A 91 8.00 9.50 15.49
N VAL A 92 7.89 8.84 14.33
CA VAL A 92 6.60 8.60 13.66
C VAL A 92 5.69 7.75 14.53
N GLN A 93 4.47 8.22 14.73
CA GLN A 93 3.45 7.60 15.55
C GLN A 93 2.23 7.18 14.71
N ARG A 94 1.33 6.46 15.35
CA ARG A 94 0.04 6.11 14.74
C ARG A 94 -0.77 7.37 14.40
N GLY A 95 -1.21 7.44 13.16
CA GLY A 95 -2.00 8.57 12.63
C GLY A 95 -1.15 9.65 11.97
N ASP A 96 0.18 9.65 12.14
CA ASP A 96 1.05 10.58 11.45
C ASP A 96 1.05 10.32 9.94
N ARG A 97 1.21 11.39 9.16
CA ARG A 97 1.27 11.31 7.70
C ARG A 97 2.72 11.19 7.27
N VAL A 98 2.99 10.17 6.46
CA VAL A 98 4.29 9.89 5.86
C VAL A 98 4.15 10.02 4.35
N ALA A 99 4.80 11.02 3.77
CA ALA A 99 4.83 11.20 2.32
C ALA A 99 5.71 10.16 1.65
N ILE A 100 5.29 9.64 0.50
CA ILE A 100 6.02 8.67 -0.30
C ILE A 100 6.19 9.26 -1.69
N VAL A 101 7.38 9.83 -1.95
CA VAL A 101 7.73 10.55 -3.18
C VAL A 101 8.73 9.70 -3.96
N MET A 102 8.29 8.58 -4.47
CA MET A 102 9.15 7.60 -5.16
C MET A 102 8.47 7.05 -6.42
N PRO A 103 9.24 6.65 -7.45
CA PRO A 103 8.72 5.88 -8.58
C PRO A 103 8.20 4.51 -8.12
N GLN A 104 7.40 3.86 -8.99
CA GLN A 104 6.87 2.52 -8.72
C GLN A 104 8.00 1.49 -8.78
N ARG A 105 8.36 0.95 -7.63
CA ARG A 105 9.45 -0.02 -7.43
C ARG A 105 9.24 -0.83 -6.15
N PHE A 106 10.06 -1.84 -5.89
CA PHE A 106 9.94 -2.68 -4.70
C PHE A 106 9.98 -1.87 -3.40
N GLU A 107 10.89 -0.90 -3.31
CA GLU A 107 11.05 -0.06 -2.12
C GLU A 107 9.81 0.81 -1.85
N THR A 108 9.04 1.14 -2.88
CA THR A 108 7.75 1.84 -2.71
C THR A 108 6.72 0.92 -2.06
N ALA A 109 6.68 -0.36 -2.44
CA ALA A 109 5.84 -1.34 -1.76
C ALA A 109 6.27 -1.55 -0.29
N VAL A 110 7.58 -1.58 -0.04
CA VAL A 110 8.15 -1.61 1.33
C VAL A 110 7.69 -0.40 2.14
N ALA A 111 7.77 0.81 1.56
CA ALA A 111 7.34 2.05 2.20
C ALA A 111 5.85 2.01 2.61
N TYR A 112 4.97 1.59 1.70
CA TYR A 112 3.54 1.40 2.01
C TYR A 112 3.35 0.44 3.17
N MET A 113 3.95 -0.73 3.10
CA MET A 113 3.75 -1.75 4.14
C MET A 113 4.33 -1.30 5.48
N ALA A 114 5.46 -0.62 5.49
CA ALA A 114 6.08 -0.08 6.69
C ALA A 114 5.18 0.95 7.39
N VAL A 115 4.68 1.93 6.64
CA VAL A 115 3.82 2.99 7.16
C VAL A 115 2.49 2.41 7.66
N LEU A 116 1.84 1.57 6.86
CA LEU A 116 0.53 1.00 7.18
C LEU A 116 0.58 0.04 8.38
N GLN A 117 1.66 -0.73 8.57
CA GLN A 117 1.75 -1.63 9.73
C GLN A 117 1.89 -0.89 11.06
N MET A 118 2.48 0.31 11.06
CA MET A 118 2.55 1.20 12.22
C MET A 118 1.20 1.86 12.55
N GLY A 119 0.25 1.82 11.61
CA GLY A 119 -1.01 2.55 11.69
C GLY A 119 -0.85 4.04 11.37
N ALA A 120 0.25 4.42 10.76
CA ALA A 120 0.45 5.73 10.17
C ALA A 120 -0.27 5.85 8.82
N VAL A 121 -0.37 7.04 8.29
CA VAL A 121 -1.05 7.36 7.03
C VAL A 121 -0.01 7.50 5.92
N GLY A 122 -0.05 6.59 4.96
CA GLY A 122 0.80 6.68 3.76
C GLY A 122 0.19 7.67 2.76
N MET A 123 0.96 8.68 2.39
CA MET A 123 0.56 9.71 1.44
C MET A 123 1.42 9.61 0.16
N PRO A 124 0.93 8.89 -0.87
CA PRO A 124 1.65 8.80 -2.14
C PRO A 124 1.59 10.13 -2.88
N LEU A 125 2.74 10.61 -3.30
CA LEU A 125 2.89 11.81 -4.12
C LEU A 125 3.56 11.48 -5.44
N SER A 126 3.09 12.12 -6.51
CA SER A 126 3.71 11.96 -7.82
C SER A 126 5.12 12.56 -7.83
N GLN A 127 6.06 11.82 -8.38
CA GLN A 127 7.42 12.32 -8.66
C GLN A 127 7.47 13.45 -9.70
N LEU A 128 6.35 13.66 -10.42
CA LEU A 128 6.22 14.71 -11.43
C LEU A 128 5.71 16.04 -10.86
N PHE A 129 5.44 16.13 -9.56
CA PHE A 129 5.05 17.38 -8.95
C PHE A 129 6.24 18.36 -8.93
N GLY A 130 5.99 19.58 -9.41
CA GLY A 130 6.92 20.70 -9.21
C GLY A 130 6.98 21.13 -7.74
N PRO A 131 7.96 21.98 -7.39
CA PRO A 131 8.18 22.43 -6.01
C PRO A 131 6.93 22.97 -5.32
N ASP A 132 6.20 23.89 -5.93
CA ASP A 132 5.00 24.52 -5.35
C ASP A 132 3.92 23.48 -5.02
N ALA A 133 3.71 22.50 -5.92
CA ALA A 133 2.72 21.46 -5.73
C ALA A 133 3.13 20.44 -4.65
N LEU A 134 4.42 20.21 -4.50
CA LEU A 134 4.98 19.33 -3.47
C LEU A 134 4.92 20.02 -2.11
N GLU A 135 5.37 21.26 -2.01
CA GLU A 135 5.32 22.08 -0.80
C GLU A 135 3.90 22.20 -0.25
N TYR A 136 2.94 22.57 -1.11
CA TYR A 136 1.53 22.68 -0.71
C TYR A 136 1.03 21.37 -0.08
N ARG A 137 1.31 20.22 -0.70
CA ARG A 137 0.80 18.92 -0.20
C ARG A 137 1.47 18.49 1.09
N LEU A 138 2.77 18.69 1.20
CA LEU A 138 3.50 18.36 2.41
C LEU A 138 3.04 19.22 3.59
N HIS A 139 2.83 20.51 3.35
CA HIS A 139 2.35 21.44 4.37
C HIS A 139 0.88 21.18 4.74
N ASP A 140 -0.03 21.08 3.76
CA ASP A 140 -1.46 20.87 3.98
C ASP A 140 -1.77 19.56 4.71
N SER A 141 -0.99 18.51 4.44
CA SER A 141 -1.12 17.21 5.12
C SER A 141 -0.44 17.17 6.48
N GLU A 142 0.39 18.15 6.84
CA GLU A 142 1.28 18.10 8.01
C GLU A 142 2.08 16.80 8.04
N ALA A 143 2.67 16.40 6.91
CA ALA A 143 3.48 15.20 6.83
C ALA A 143 4.72 15.34 7.70
N VAL A 144 5.00 14.35 8.56
CA VAL A 144 6.13 14.39 9.51
C VAL A 144 7.41 13.82 8.93
N VAL A 145 7.31 12.96 7.89
CA VAL A 145 8.44 12.35 7.18
C VAL A 145 8.10 12.29 5.70
N ALA A 146 9.12 12.51 4.85
CA ALA A 146 9.05 12.27 3.42
C ALA A 146 10.04 11.17 3.01
N LEU A 147 9.53 10.06 2.51
CA LEU A 147 10.32 8.98 1.92
C LEU A 147 10.54 9.28 0.44
N CYS A 148 11.79 9.37 0.03
CA CYS A 148 12.19 9.64 -1.35
C CYS A 148 13.34 8.74 -1.78
N ASP A 149 13.66 8.72 -3.05
CA ASP A 149 14.89 8.10 -3.58
C ASP A 149 15.79 9.13 -4.24
N ALA A 150 16.92 8.68 -4.78
CA ALA A 150 17.90 9.58 -5.41
C ALA A 150 17.31 10.43 -6.55
N SER A 151 16.26 9.94 -7.24
CA SER A 151 15.64 10.66 -8.36
C SER A 151 14.75 11.83 -7.90
N THR A 152 14.20 11.76 -6.69
CA THR A 152 13.25 12.74 -6.14
C THR A 152 13.83 13.53 -4.96
N LEU A 153 15.01 13.15 -4.46
CA LEU A 153 15.65 13.78 -3.31
C LEU A 153 15.82 15.29 -3.48
N ALA A 154 16.33 15.74 -4.64
CA ALA A 154 16.54 17.17 -4.90
C ALA A 154 15.22 17.97 -4.83
N ALA A 155 14.13 17.43 -5.36
CA ALA A 155 12.81 18.07 -5.31
C ALA A 155 12.30 18.16 -3.87
N VAL A 156 12.42 17.09 -3.07
CA VAL A 156 12.02 17.11 -1.66
C VAL A 156 12.86 18.09 -0.86
N GLN A 157 14.18 18.09 -1.06
CA GLN A 157 15.09 19.02 -0.37
C GLN A 157 14.79 20.48 -0.70
N SER A 158 14.39 20.81 -1.93
CA SER A 158 14.09 22.18 -2.33
C SER A 158 12.91 22.81 -1.56
N VAL A 159 12.03 22.00 -0.98
CA VAL A 159 10.84 22.45 -0.23
C VAL A 159 10.95 22.17 1.27
N SER A 160 11.97 21.45 1.72
CA SER A 160 12.12 21.07 3.13
C SER A 160 12.24 22.27 4.08
N ALA A 161 12.82 23.38 3.63
CA ALA A 161 12.96 24.61 4.43
C ALA A 161 11.59 25.27 4.73
N SER A 162 10.59 25.05 3.86
CA SER A 162 9.23 25.56 4.04
C SER A 162 8.34 24.62 4.87
N CYS A 163 8.85 23.43 5.21
CA CYS A 163 8.14 22.40 5.96
C CYS A 163 8.97 22.01 7.21
N PRO A 164 9.10 22.88 8.21
CA PRO A 164 10.06 22.73 9.32
C PRO A 164 9.82 21.55 10.25
N ASP A 165 8.62 20.97 10.26
CA ASP A 165 8.25 19.86 11.13
C ASP A 165 8.51 18.48 10.50
N GLN A 166 9.28 18.43 9.39
CA GLN A 166 9.58 17.20 8.65
C GLN A 166 11.01 16.67 8.92
N HIS A 167 11.10 15.34 8.94
CA HIS A 167 12.35 14.57 8.97
C HIS A 167 12.59 13.81 7.69
#